data_e8cf147377bd477a8be9af87bf78ee97
#
_entry.id   e8cf147377bd477a8be9af87bf78ee97
#
_cell.length_a   1.000
_cell.length_b   1.000
_cell.length_c   1.000
_cell.angle_alpha   90.00
_cell.angle_beta   90.00
_cell.angle_gamma   90.00
#
_symmetry.space_group_name_H-M   'P 1'
#
loop_
_entity.id
_entity.type
_entity.pdbx_description
1 polymer ?
#
loop_
_entity_poly.entity_id
_entity_poly.type
_entity_poly.pdbx_seq_one_letter_code
_entity_poly.pdbx_strand_id
1 'polypeptide(L)'
;MEKILIVDDSLLQATQLRGILDDKYDVTIAQTAEEGLSRASSEDYSLILLDVVMPGMDGFTLLKKLQEEIATQSIPVILITSLSGVEDEQKGLLLGAVDYITKPFNAVIVRARVSTHIKLYKYRQQAERQSMTDQLTGIANRRRYERYSAVKWCEAGRMKVPISICMFDIDHFKIYNDTFGHPAGDKVISAVAKTLASYMKRSTDFVARYGGEEFVALMVGEPSEKVFEHLKSVRQAIEDLRIPHDPKTSEWVTVSVGGVTIVPPPDGSYASYLKVADTMLYDAKRAGRNRVVWANEQLKQMFEKQILREE
;
A
#
# COMPACT_ATOMS: atom_id res chain seq x y z
N MET A 1 -8.98 15.86 15.50
CA MET A 1 -9.83 14.92 16.28
C MET A 1 -10.00 13.66 15.45
N GLU A 2 -10.23 12.50 16.09
CA GLU A 2 -10.53 11.26 15.36
C GLU A 2 -11.94 11.32 14.83
N LYS A 3 -12.14 10.86 13.58
CA LYS A 3 -13.45 10.82 12.95
C LYS A 3 -14.18 9.51 13.26
N ILE A 4 -15.44 9.59 13.64
CA ILE A 4 -16.35 8.46 13.86
C ILE A 4 -17.51 8.57 12.90
N LEU A 5 -17.84 7.49 12.21
CA LEU A 5 -19.06 7.39 11.43
C LEU A 5 -20.13 6.64 12.22
N ILE A 6 -21.31 7.22 12.36
CA ILE A 6 -22.50 6.55 12.90
C ILE A 6 -23.44 6.25 11.73
N VAL A 7 -23.82 5.00 11.57
CA VAL A 7 -24.78 4.56 10.56
C VAL A 7 -26.01 4.01 11.30
N ASP A 8 -27.10 4.76 11.32
CA ASP A 8 -28.35 4.44 12.03
C ASP A 8 -29.50 5.19 11.34
N ASP A 9 -30.57 4.50 10.97
CA ASP A 9 -31.74 5.08 10.29
C ASP A 9 -32.56 6.00 11.23
N SER A 10 -32.43 5.81 12.53
CA SER A 10 -33.05 6.66 13.56
C SER A 10 -32.17 7.87 13.88
N LEU A 11 -32.49 9.02 13.30
CA LEU A 11 -31.80 10.29 13.60
C LEU A 11 -31.76 10.61 15.10
N LEU A 12 -32.79 10.21 15.85
CA LEU A 12 -32.83 10.41 17.31
C LEU A 12 -31.73 9.60 18.02
N GLN A 13 -31.56 8.33 17.65
CA GLN A 13 -30.55 7.45 18.24
C GLN A 13 -29.14 7.87 17.82
N ALA A 14 -28.94 8.17 16.54
CA ALA A 14 -27.67 8.71 16.04
C ALA A 14 -27.28 10.01 16.75
N THR A 15 -28.23 10.91 16.99
CA THR A 15 -28.00 12.17 17.71
C THR A 15 -27.67 11.94 19.20
N GLN A 16 -28.30 10.96 19.85
CA GLN A 16 -27.95 10.59 21.21
C GLN A 16 -26.50 10.06 21.30
N LEU A 17 -26.10 9.17 20.39
CA LEU A 17 -24.71 8.66 20.31
C LEU A 17 -23.73 9.79 20.02
N ARG A 18 -24.05 10.68 19.09
CA ARG A 18 -23.25 11.86 18.82
C ARG A 18 -23.06 12.70 20.08
N GLY A 19 -24.12 13.03 20.82
CA GLY A 19 -24.05 13.79 22.06
C GLY A 19 -23.23 13.12 23.18
N ILE A 20 -23.04 11.79 23.11
CA ILE A 20 -22.14 11.07 24.01
C ILE A 20 -20.66 11.23 23.60
N LEU A 21 -20.36 11.46 22.32
CA LEU A 21 -19.03 11.32 21.74
C LEU A 21 -18.41 12.64 21.26
N ASP A 22 -19.20 13.65 20.92
CA ASP A 22 -18.78 14.90 20.26
C ASP A 22 -17.86 15.81 21.11
N ASP A 23 -17.74 15.55 22.41
CA ASP A 23 -16.75 16.20 23.27
C ASP A 23 -15.30 15.82 22.93
N LYS A 24 -15.06 14.64 22.27
CA LYS A 24 -13.73 14.07 22.00
C LYS A 24 -13.47 13.69 20.55
N TYR A 25 -14.51 13.51 19.76
CA TYR A 25 -14.44 12.95 18.42
C TYR A 25 -15.21 13.83 17.43
N ASP A 26 -14.79 13.80 16.18
CA ASP A 26 -15.52 14.39 15.05
C ASP A 26 -16.52 13.35 14.54
N VAL A 27 -17.81 13.58 14.77
CA VAL A 27 -18.86 12.59 14.54
C VAL A 27 -19.69 12.93 13.32
N THR A 28 -19.67 12.07 12.32
CA THR A 28 -20.51 12.12 11.11
C THR A 28 -21.64 11.09 11.23
N ILE A 29 -22.84 11.46 10.77
CA ILE A 29 -24.03 10.57 10.77
C ILE A 29 -24.39 10.25 9.32
N ALA A 30 -24.66 8.98 9.03
CA ALA A 30 -25.30 8.47 7.83
C ALA A 30 -26.61 7.78 8.21
N GLN A 31 -27.70 8.06 7.50
CA GLN A 31 -29.03 7.54 7.81
C GLN A 31 -29.42 6.31 6.98
N THR A 32 -28.57 5.91 6.05
CA THR A 32 -28.76 4.67 5.26
C THR A 32 -27.45 3.90 5.14
N ALA A 33 -27.55 2.61 4.89
CA ALA A 33 -26.39 1.76 4.70
C ALA A 33 -25.56 2.18 3.46
N GLU A 34 -26.24 2.61 2.38
CA GLU A 34 -25.60 3.08 1.14
C GLU A 34 -24.80 4.38 1.40
N GLU A 35 -25.37 5.33 2.13
CA GLU A 35 -24.66 6.53 2.55
C GLU A 35 -23.46 6.18 3.44
N GLY A 36 -23.66 5.27 4.39
CA GLY A 36 -22.60 4.76 5.28
C GLY A 36 -21.42 4.18 4.51
N LEU A 37 -21.70 3.31 3.53
CA LEU A 37 -20.65 2.71 2.67
C LEU A 37 -19.92 3.78 1.84
N SER A 38 -20.67 4.68 1.19
CA SER A 38 -20.11 5.76 0.38
C SER A 38 -19.18 6.66 1.17
N ARG A 39 -19.58 7.07 2.39
CA ARG A 39 -18.77 7.90 3.28
C ARG A 39 -17.54 7.15 3.79
N ALA A 40 -17.70 5.90 4.22
CA ALA A 40 -16.60 5.08 4.71
C ALA A 40 -15.51 4.87 3.64
N SER A 41 -15.90 4.80 2.35
CA SER A 41 -14.96 4.63 1.22
C SER A 41 -14.32 5.95 0.76
N SER A 42 -14.90 7.11 1.09
CA SER A 42 -14.43 8.42 0.62
C SER A 42 -13.68 9.25 1.67
N GLU A 43 -13.83 8.92 2.95
CA GLU A 43 -13.23 9.65 4.07
C GLU A 43 -12.52 8.69 5.04
N ASP A 44 -11.49 9.20 5.75
CA ASP A 44 -10.75 8.43 6.76
C ASP A 44 -11.49 8.44 8.10
N TYR A 45 -12.12 7.33 8.46
CA TYR A 45 -12.72 7.11 9.78
C TYR A 45 -11.86 6.22 10.66
N SER A 46 -11.84 6.52 11.96
CA SER A 46 -11.13 5.74 12.98
C SER A 46 -12.01 4.65 13.62
N LEU A 47 -13.32 4.73 13.44
CA LEU A 47 -14.31 3.78 13.93
C LEU A 47 -15.66 4.00 13.28
N ILE A 48 -16.43 2.92 13.07
CA ILE A 48 -17.82 2.95 12.62
C ILE A 48 -18.71 2.39 13.74
N LEU A 49 -19.76 3.11 14.10
CA LEU A 49 -20.89 2.62 14.90
C LEU A 49 -22.02 2.29 13.94
N LEU A 50 -22.45 1.04 13.89
CA LEU A 50 -23.37 0.55 12.87
C LEU A 50 -24.60 -0.11 13.50
N ASP A 51 -25.78 0.46 13.24
CA ASP A 51 -27.03 -0.22 13.62
C ASP A 51 -27.23 -1.49 12.80
N VAL A 52 -27.67 -2.53 13.47
CA VAL A 52 -27.99 -3.82 12.85
C VAL A 52 -29.32 -3.76 12.09
N VAL A 53 -30.31 -3.09 12.67
CA VAL A 53 -31.67 -3.07 12.14
C VAL A 53 -31.94 -1.77 11.39
N MET A 54 -31.80 -1.81 10.08
CA MET A 54 -32.09 -0.68 9.19
C MET A 54 -32.97 -1.10 8.01
N PRO A 55 -33.80 -0.21 7.46
CA PRO A 55 -34.59 -0.51 6.28
C PRO A 55 -33.70 -0.67 5.04
N GLY A 56 -34.08 -1.55 4.13
CA GLY A 56 -33.33 -1.83 2.90
C GLY A 56 -32.14 -2.76 3.16
N MET A 57 -30.94 -2.22 3.18
CA MET A 57 -29.72 -2.96 3.49
C MET A 57 -29.50 -2.98 5.03
N ASP A 58 -29.54 -4.17 5.62
CA ASP A 58 -29.27 -4.34 7.06
C ASP A 58 -27.80 -4.12 7.43
N GLY A 59 -27.53 -3.93 8.73
CA GLY A 59 -26.18 -3.68 9.22
C GLY A 59 -25.22 -4.85 9.01
N PHE A 60 -25.69 -6.10 9.02
CA PHE A 60 -24.83 -7.26 8.76
C PHE A 60 -24.36 -7.28 7.30
N THR A 61 -25.25 -6.95 6.36
CA THR A 61 -24.92 -6.85 4.94
C THR A 61 -23.94 -5.71 4.68
N LEU A 62 -24.13 -4.56 5.32
CA LEU A 62 -23.18 -3.45 5.24
C LEU A 62 -21.82 -3.82 5.84
N LEU A 63 -21.79 -4.46 7.00
CA LEU A 63 -20.57 -4.94 7.65
C LEU A 63 -19.75 -5.84 6.70
N LYS A 64 -20.42 -6.81 6.05
CA LYS A 64 -19.77 -7.68 5.08
C LYS A 64 -19.14 -6.90 3.93
N LYS A 65 -19.85 -5.94 3.34
CA LYS A 65 -19.31 -5.08 2.27
C LYS A 65 -18.10 -4.26 2.73
N LEU A 66 -18.17 -3.68 3.95
CA LEU A 66 -17.05 -2.95 4.53
C LEU A 66 -15.81 -3.81 4.74
N GLN A 67 -15.97 -5.10 5.05
CA GLN A 67 -14.88 -6.06 5.20
C GLN A 67 -14.31 -6.56 3.86
N GLU A 68 -15.09 -6.55 2.79
CA GLU A 68 -14.66 -6.97 1.45
C GLU A 68 -13.89 -5.87 0.69
N GLU A 69 -14.12 -4.59 1.02
CA GLU A 69 -13.45 -3.47 0.37
C GLU A 69 -12.09 -3.14 1.02
N ILE A 70 -11.01 -3.07 0.21
CA ILE A 70 -9.65 -2.76 0.67
C ILE A 70 -9.58 -1.40 1.41
N ALA A 71 -10.38 -0.42 0.99
CA ALA A 71 -10.41 0.91 1.59
C ALA A 71 -10.99 0.93 3.00
N THR A 72 -11.94 0.04 3.31
CA THR A 72 -12.73 0.07 4.55
C THR A 72 -12.48 -1.09 5.50
N GLN A 73 -11.95 -2.23 5.01
CA GLN A 73 -11.76 -3.47 5.79
C GLN A 73 -10.93 -3.31 7.08
N SER A 74 -10.10 -2.28 7.17
CA SER A 74 -9.27 -2.04 8.36
C SER A 74 -9.97 -1.20 9.42
N ILE A 75 -11.10 -0.55 9.11
CA ILE A 75 -11.83 0.33 10.02
C ILE A 75 -12.59 -0.55 11.04
N PRO A 76 -12.40 -0.37 12.35
CA PRO A 76 -13.13 -1.14 13.35
C PRO A 76 -14.62 -0.77 13.33
N VAL A 77 -15.48 -1.78 13.27
CA VAL A 77 -16.94 -1.63 13.30
C VAL A 77 -17.48 -2.17 14.62
N ILE A 78 -18.17 -1.33 15.39
CA ILE A 78 -18.94 -1.73 16.57
C ILE A 78 -20.42 -1.77 16.16
N LEU A 79 -21.06 -2.91 16.34
CA LEU A 79 -22.47 -3.06 16.07
C LEU A 79 -23.33 -2.46 17.18
N ILE A 80 -24.42 -1.85 16.80
CA ILE A 80 -25.46 -1.34 17.71
C ILE A 80 -26.69 -2.21 17.52
N THR A 81 -27.19 -2.77 18.59
CA THR A 81 -28.29 -3.74 18.50
C THR A 81 -29.29 -3.61 19.65
N SER A 82 -30.56 -3.73 19.31
CA SER A 82 -31.64 -3.99 20.28
C SER A 82 -31.88 -5.48 20.49
N LEU A 83 -31.20 -6.33 19.69
CA LEU A 83 -31.33 -7.76 19.74
C LEU A 83 -30.54 -8.31 20.93
N SER A 84 -31.22 -8.94 21.87
CA SER A 84 -30.63 -9.58 23.07
C SER A 84 -30.31 -11.05 22.88
N GLY A 85 -30.34 -11.54 21.63
CA GLY A 85 -30.03 -12.91 21.28
C GLY A 85 -28.53 -13.18 21.15
N VAL A 86 -28.03 -14.20 21.84
CA VAL A 86 -26.64 -14.66 21.73
C VAL A 86 -26.26 -14.97 20.27
N GLU A 87 -27.23 -15.39 19.45
CA GLU A 87 -27.04 -15.76 18.04
C GLU A 87 -26.69 -14.53 17.16
N ASP A 88 -27.32 -13.38 17.41
CA ASP A 88 -27.06 -12.16 16.63
C ASP A 88 -25.71 -11.52 16.99
N GLU A 89 -25.33 -11.56 18.28
CA GLU A 89 -24.01 -11.14 18.73
C GLU A 89 -22.91 -12.02 18.12
N GLN A 90 -23.08 -13.34 18.14
CA GLN A 90 -22.15 -14.28 17.50
C GLN A 90 -22.02 -14.04 16.00
N LYS A 91 -23.15 -13.83 15.32
CA LYS A 91 -23.17 -13.55 13.88
C LYS A 91 -22.37 -12.29 13.55
N GLY A 92 -22.57 -11.21 14.29
CA GLY A 92 -21.85 -9.94 14.06
C GLY A 92 -20.35 -10.09 14.24
N LEU A 93 -19.91 -10.75 15.31
CA LEU A 93 -18.49 -11.01 15.59
C LEU A 93 -17.85 -11.91 14.51
N LEU A 94 -18.56 -12.95 14.06
CA LEU A 94 -18.09 -13.83 12.99
C LEU A 94 -17.99 -13.11 11.63
N LEU A 95 -18.82 -12.07 11.39
CA LEU A 95 -18.76 -11.24 10.20
C LEU A 95 -17.67 -10.15 10.28
N GLY A 96 -16.93 -10.06 11.40
CA GLY A 96 -15.77 -9.17 11.53
C GLY A 96 -16.04 -7.87 12.32
N ALA A 97 -17.18 -7.75 13.02
CA ALA A 97 -17.35 -6.68 14.00
C ALA A 97 -16.35 -6.86 15.15
N VAL A 98 -15.79 -5.75 15.65
CA VAL A 98 -14.82 -5.79 16.76
C VAL A 98 -15.50 -5.81 18.12
N ASP A 99 -16.77 -5.39 18.21
CA ASP A 99 -17.56 -5.34 19.44
C ASP A 99 -19.04 -5.06 19.10
N TYR A 100 -19.89 -5.04 20.15
CA TYR A 100 -21.28 -4.62 20.03
C TYR A 100 -21.72 -3.76 21.24
N ILE A 101 -22.74 -2.94 21.06
CA ILE A 101 -23.37 -2.10 22.06
C ILE A 101 -24.88 -2.33 22.02
N THR A 102 -25.47 -2.70 23.17
CA THR A 102 -26.90 -2.93 23.29
C THR A 102 -27.68 -1.64 23.55
N LYS A 103 -28.85 -1.53 22.97
CA LYS A 103 -29.84 -0.50 23.29
C LYS A 103 -30.67 -0.91 24.52
N PRO A 104 -30.99 -0.01 25.47
CA PRO A 104 -30.70 1.43 25.50
C PRO A 104 -29.24 1.73 25.87
N PHE A 105 -28.70 2.86 25.33
CA PHE A 105 -27.30 3.24 25.48
C PHE A 105 -26.94 3.64 26.91
N ASN A 106 -25.86 3.08 27.41
CA ASN A 106 -25.17 3.59 28.59
C ASN A 106 -23.95 4.43 28.13
N ALA A 107 -23.95 5.71 28.43
CA ALA A 107 -22.91 6.65 27.98
C ALA A 107 -21.50 6.22 28.43
N VAL A 108 -21.35 5.65 29.63
CA VAL A 108 -20.06 5.20 30.13
C VAL A 108 -19.55 3.99 29.33
N ILE A 109 -20.43 3.06 29.02
CA ILE A 109 -20.10 1.87 28.22
C ILE A 109 -19.75 2.27 26.79
N VAL A 110 -20.54 3.11 26.15
CA VAL A 110 -20.28 3.63 24.79
C VAL A 110 -18.89 4.28 24.72
N ARG A 111 -18.62 5.24 25.63
CA ARG A 111 -17.30 5.93 25.67
C ARG A 111 -16.15 4.97 25.91
N ALA A 112 -16.30 4.00 26.80
CA ALA A 112 -15.26 3.03 27.12
C ALA A 112 -14.92 2.16 25.91
N ARG A 113 -15.93 1.55 25.24
CA ARG A 113 -15.75 0.68 24.08
C ARG A 113 -15.15 1.45 22.89
N VAL A 114 -15.74 2.60 22.54
CA VAL A 114 -15.22 3.48 21.48
C VAL A 114 -13.76 3.88 21.73
N SER A 115 -13.44 4.33 22.95
CA SER A 115 -12.06 4.72 23.31
C SER A 115 -11.08 3.55 23.18
N THR A 116 -11.49 2.35 23.61
CA THR A 116 -10.65 1.15 23.55
C THR A 116 -10.35 0.77 22.11
N HIS A 117 -11.37 0.70 21.25
CA HIS A 117 -11.18 0.26 19.86
C HIS A 117 -10.45 1.30 19.02
N ILE A 118 -10.65 2.60 19.24
CA ILE A 118 -9.86 3.66 18.59
C ILE A 118 -8.38 3.58 19.01
N LYS A 119 -8.09 3.33 20.31
CA LYS A 119 -6.69 3.15 20.76
C LYS A 119 -6.05 1.92 20.13
N LEU A 120 -6.73 0.78 20.08
CA LEU A 120 -6.23 -0.43 19.43
C LEU A 120 -5.98 -0.20 17.93
N TYR A 121 -6.89 0.47 17.25
CA TYR A 121 -6.74 0.83 15.84
C TYR A 121 -5.50 1.72 15.61
N LYS A 122 -5.30 2.74 16.46
CA LYS A 122 -4.10 3.60 16.39
C LYS A 122 -2.81 2.82 16.65
N TYR A 123 -2.76 1.97 17.65
CA TYR A 123 -1.58 1.15 17.92
C TYR A 123 -1.28 0.20 16.77
N ARG A 124 -2.32 -0.41 16.18
CA ARG A 124 -2.16 -1.24 14.99
C ARG A 124 -1.62 -0.44 13.82
N GLN A 125 -2.19 0.73 13.52
CA GLN A 125 -1.70 1.62 12.45
C GLN A 125 -0.25 2.08 12.70
N GLN A 126 0.10 2.41 13.96
CA GLN A 126 1.45 2.82 14.30
C GLN A 126 2.45 1.67 14.12
N ALA A 127 2.11 0.46 14.59
CA ALA A 127 2.92 -0.73 14.36
C ALA A 127 3.06 -1.06 12.87
N GLU A 128 1.97 -0.93 12.10
CA GLU A 128 2.00 -1.09 10.64
C GLU A 128 2.88 -0.04 9.97
N ARG A 129 2.82 1.24 10.37
CA ARG A 129 3.69 2.31 9.84
C ARG A 129 5.16 2.04 10.17
N GLN A 130 5.47 1.62 11.38
CA GLN A 130 6.83 1.22 11.76
C GLN A 130 7.32 0.00 10.96
N SER A 131 6.41 -0.94 10.63
CA SER A 131 6.69 -2.11 9.79
C SER A 131 6.75 -1.81 8.28
N MET A 132 6.50 -0.57 7.83
CA MET A 132 6.48 -0.17 6.41
C MET A 132 7.78 0.45 5.91
N THR A 133 8.77 0.59 6.80
CA THR A 133 10.08 1.17 6.49
C THR A 133 11.15 0.10 6.64
N ASP A 134 12.11 0.08 5.75
CA ASP A 134 13.30 -0.76 5.88
C ASP A 134 14.26 -0.13 6.91
N GLN A 135 14.63 -0.89 7.93
CA GLN A 135 15.41 -0.36 9.07
C GLN A 135 16.83 0.05 8.69
N LEU A 136 17.44 -0.62 7.70
CA LEU A 136 18.80 -0.30 7.27
C LEU A 136 18.86 0.96 6.42
N THR A 137 17.89 1.14 5.54
CA THR A 137 17.94 2.19 4.51
C THR A 137 17.08 3.41 4.82
N GLY A 138 16.08 3.27 5.68
CA GLY A 138 15.11 4.32 6.01
C GLY A 138 14.06 4.61 4.91
N ILE A 139 14.16 3.97 3.74
CA ILE A 139 13.13 4.07 2.69
C ILE A 139 12.01 3.04 2.93
N ALA A 140 10.98 3.06 2.09
CA ALA A 140 9.92 2.06 2.15
C ALA A 140 10.48 0.63 1.99
N ASN A 141 9.86 -0.33 2.66
CA ASN A 141 10.15 -1.74 2.47
C ASN A 141 9.22 -2.39 1.42
N ARG A 142 9.46 -3.66 1.11
CA ARG A 142 8.67 -4.46 0.16
C ARG A 142 7.17 -4.43 0.48
N ARG A 143 6.79 -4.55 1.74
CA ARG A 143 5.37 -4.56 2.17
C ARG A 143 4.66 -3.23 1.84
N ARG A 144 5.34 -2.10 2.08
CA ARG A 144 4.81 -0.78 1.70
C ARG A 144 4.69 -0.63 0.19
N TYR A 145 5.67 -1.15 -0.55
CA TYR A 145 5.62 -1.17 -2.00
C TYR A 145 4.42 -1.95 -2.54
N GLU A 146 4.18 -3.16 -2.04
CA GLU A 146 3.06 -4.01 -2.47
C GLU A 146 1.69 -3.31 -2.26
N ARG A 147 1.50 -2.64 -1.11
CA ARG A 147 0.28 -1.82 -0.89
C ARG A 147 0.18 -0.63 -1.83
N TYR A 148 1.26 0.11 -1.99
CA TYR A 148 1.29 1.31 -2.83
C TYR A 148 1.06 0.97 -4.30
N SER A 149 1.73 -0.05 -4.80
CA SER A 149 1.62 -0.48 -6.20
C SER A 149 0.22 -0.96 -6.55
N ALA A 150 -0.46 -1.70 -5.67
CA ALA A 150 -1.84 -2.15 -5.89
C ALA A 150 -2.80 -0.97 -6.08
N VAL A 151 -2.70 0.05 -5.21
CA VAL A 151 -3.54 1.26 -5.32
C VAL A 151 -3.21 2.03 -6.61
N LYS A 152 -1.92 2.26 -6.87
CA LYS A 152 -1.49 3.07 -8.03
C LYS A 152 -1.76 2.39 -9.37
N TRP A 153 -1.73 1.07 -9.42
CA TRP A 153 -2.13 0.30 -10.60
C TRP A 153 -3.60 0.56 -10.97
N CYS A 154 -4.50 0.43 -10.00
CA CYS A 154 -5.92 0.70 -10.20
C CYS A 154 -6.19 2.17 -10.57
N GLU A 155 -5.53 3.12 -9.91
CA GLU A 155 -5.66 4.55 -10.22
C GLU A 155 -5.19 4.86 -11.65
N ALA A 156 -4.00 4.39 -12.03
CA ALA A 156 -3.42 4.61 -13.36
C ALA A 156 -4.30 4.01 -14.47
N GLY A 157 -4.86 2.81 -14.27
CA GLY A 157 -5.79 2.18 -15.21
C GLY A 157 -7.07 2.98 -15.38
N ARG A 158 -7.67 3.45 -14.29
CA ARG A 158 -8.88 4.28 -14.31
C ARG A 158 -8.65 5.63 -14.99
N MET A 159 -7.52 6.26 -14.71
CA MET A 159 -7.14 7.56 -15.28
C MET A 159 -6.54 7.44 -16.69
N LYS A 160 -6.28 6.21 -17.17
CA LYS A 160 -5.61 5.91 -18.45
C LYS A 160 -4.26 6.63 -18.58
N VAL A 161 -3.48 6.68 -17.49
CA VAL A 161 -2.15 7.25 -17.47
C VAL A 161 -1.07 6.15 -17.39
N PRO A 162 0.13 6.40 -17.94
CA PRO A 162 1.20 5.40 -17.86
C PRO A 162 1.71 5.23 -16.44
N ILE A 163 2.09 3.99 -16.10
CA ILE A 163 2.80 3.61 -14.90
C ILE A 163 4.08 2.87 -15.30
N SER A 164 5.19 3.26 -14.69
CA SER A 164 6.49 2.61 -14.90
C SER A 164 6.89 1.82 -13.68
N ILE A 165 7.28 0.58 -13.90
CA ILE A 165 7.77 -0.36 -12.87
C ILE A 165 9.26 -0.60 -13.15
N CYS A 166 10.11 -0.38 -12.14
CA CYS A 166 11.56 -0.43 -12.28
C CYS A 166 12.17 -1.29 -11.17
N MET A 167 12.94 -2.30 -11.55
CA MET A 167 13.73 -3.12 -10.64
C MET A 167 15.20 -2.72 -10.72
N PHE A 168 15.88 -2.65 -9.57
CA PHE A 168 17.30 -2.33 -9.45
C PHE A 168 18.00 -3.41 -8.64
N ASP A 169 19.25 -3.65 -8.95
CA ASP A 169 20.10 -4.57 -8.22
C ASP A 169 21.54 -4.05 -8.21
N ILE A 170 22.19 -4.13 -7.05
CA ILE A 170 23.59 -3.73 -6.93
C ILE A 170 24.49 -4.79 -7.58
N ASP A 171 25.22 -4.37 -8.58
CA ASP A 171 26.06 -5.26 -9.37
C ASP A 171 27.15 -5.90 -8.52
N HIS A 172 27.27 -7.23 -8.64
CA HIS A 172 28.30 -8.03 -7.97
C HIS A 172 28.32 -7.89 -6.43
N PHE A 173 27.18 -7.59 -5.80
CA PHE A 173 27.08 -7.29 -4.37
C PHE A 173 27.59 -8.44 -3.48
N LYS A 174 27.37 -9.69 -3.88
CA LYS A 174 27.92 -10.84 -3.16
C LYS A 174 29.46 -10.78 -3.09
N ILE A 175 30.12 -10.49 -4.23
CA ILE A 175 31.60 -10.37 -4.28
C ILE A 175 32.07 -9.20 -3.41
N TYR A 176 31.30 -8.09 -3.39
CA TYR A 176 31.57 -6.97 -2.51
C TYR A 176 31.57 -7.40 -1.03
N ASN A 177 30.52 -8.11 -0.59
CA ASN A 177 30.43 -8.61 0.78
C ASN A 177 31.52 -9.60 1.13
N ASP A 178 31.87 -10.49 0.21
CA ASP A 178 32.93 -11.48 0.41
C ASP A 178 34.31 -10.80 0.54
N THR A 179 34.50 -9.63 -0.09
CA THR A 179 35.77 -8.88 -0.08
C THR A 179 35.86 -7.91 1.10
N PHE A 180 34.79 -7.14 1.39
CA PHE A 180 34.81 -6.03 2.34
C PHE A 180 34.00 -6.29 3.61
N GLY A 181 33.26 -7.40 3.68
CA GLY A 181 32.43 -7.81 4.79
C GLY A 181 31.01 -7.17 4.77
N HIS A 182 30.07 -7.83 5.42
CA HIS A 182 28.67 -7.40 5.49
C HIS A 182 28.45 -5.97 6.02
N PRO A 183 29.21 -5.48 7.05
CA PRO A 183 29.03 -4.10 7.50
C PRO A 183 29.40 -3.03 6.47
N ALA A 184 30.30 -3.35 5.52
CA ALA A 184 30.61 -2.48 4.39
C ALA A 184 29.49 -2.54 3.35
N GLY A 185 28.95 -3.72 3.09
CA GLY A 185 27.79 -3.91 2.23
C GLY A 185 26.55 -3.16 2.71
N ASP A 186 26.27 -3.15 4.01
CA ASP A 186 25.17 -2.38 4.60
C ASP A 186 25.31 -0.88 4.34
N LYS A 187 26.54 -0.35 4.36
CA LYS A 187 26.81 1.06 4.01
C LYS A 187 26.54 1.32 2.51
N VAL A 188 26.90 0.39 1.64
CA VAL A 188 26.59 0.48 0.20
C VAL A 188 25.11 0.50 -0.03
N ILE A 189 24.36 -0.46 0.53
CA ILE A 189 22.89 -0.50 0.43
C ILE A 189 22.28 0.83 0.89
N SER A 190 22.74 1.38 2.04
CA SER A 190 22.25 2.64 2.56
C SER A 190 22.58 3.84 1.67
N ALA A 191 23.77 3.87 1.05
CA ALA A 191 24.18 4.91 0.12
C ALA A 191 23.35 4.88 -1.18
N VAL A 192 23.17 3.69 -1.76
CA VAL A 192 22.33 3.48 -2.95
C VAL A 192 20.88 3.88 -2.65
N ALA A 193 20.31 3.46 -1.53
CA ALA A 193 18.96 3.83 -1.13
C ALA A 193 18.76 5.35 -1.01
N LYS A 194 19.71 6.05 -0.39
CA LYS A 194 19.69 7.52 -0.26
C LYS A 194 19.75 8.20 -1.63
N THR A 195 20.59 7.70 -2.53
CA THR A 195 20.69 8.24 -3.88
C THR A 195 19.37 8.01 -4.63
N LEU A 196 18.83 6.80 -4.63
CA LEU A 196 17.52 6.50 -5.23
C LEU A 196 16.43 7.44 -4.70
N ALA A 197 16.32 7.57 -3.37
CA ALA A 197 15.32 8.45 -2.75
C ALA A 197 15.49 9.92 -3.14
N SER A 198 16.73 10.39 -3.32
CA SER A 198 17.01 11.78 -3.69
C SER A 198 16.59 12.13 -5.11
N TYR A 199 16.46 11.13 -5.99
CA TYR A 199 16.00 11.27 -7.37
C TYR A 199 14.49 11.08 -7.52
N MET A 200 13.81 10.42 -6.58
CA MET A 200 12.35 10.23 -6.57
C MET A 200 11.68 11.44 -5.91
N LYS A 201 11.59 12.58 -6.63
CA LYS A 201 11.18 13.88 -6.07
C LYS A 201 9.69 14.20 -6.21
N ARG A 202 8.98 13.51 -7.09
CA ARG A 202 7.57 13.78 -7.34
C ARG A 202 6.70 13.06 -6.31
N SER A 203 5.53 13.58 -6.02
CA SER A 203 4.56 12.92 -5.15
C SER A 203 4.06 11.58 -5.72
N THR A 204 4.23 11.38 -7.03
CA THR A 204 3.88 10.15 -7.76
C THR A 204 5.04 9.17 -7.90
N ASP A 205 6.25 9.56 -7.50
CA ASP A 205 7.42 8.70 -7.52
C ASP A 205 7.51 7.93 -6.19
N PHE A 206 7.84 6.67 -6.27
CA PHE A 206 7.95 5.82 -5.10
C PHE A 206 9.16 4.89 -5.25
N VAL A 207 9.92 4.72 -4.18
CA VAL A 207 11.04 3.77 -4.12
C VAL A 207 11.00 2.98 -2.83
N ALA A 208 11.36 1.70 -2.92
CA ALA A 208 11.43 0.79 -1.79
C ALA A 208 12.62 -0.17 -1.92
N ARG A 209 13.09 -0.68 -0.80
CA ARG A 209 13.95 -1.87 -0.77
C ARG A 209 13.08 -3.10 -0.95
N TYR A 210 13.33 -3.86 -2.00
CA TYR A 210 12.54 -5.05 -2.32
C TYR A 210 13.03 -6.27 -1.55
N GLY A 211 14.35 -6.41 -1.37
CA GLY A 211 14.98 -7.42 -0.54
C GLY A 211 16.49 -7.48 -0.79
N GLY A 212 17.30 -7.83 0.21
CA GLY A 212 18.74 -7.90 0.05
C GLY A 212 19.35 -6.62 -0.53
N GLU A 213 19.93 -6.73 -1.72
CA GLU A 213 20.51 -5.65 -2.53
C GLU A 213 19.59 -5.11 -3.62
N GLU A 214 18.34 -5.58 -3.64
CA GLU A 214 17.34 -5.21 -4.66
C GLU A 214 16.46 -4.06 -4.22
N PHE A 215 16.20 -3.15 -5.16
CA PHE A 215 15.29 -2.02 -4.97
C PHE A 215 14.24 -2.01 -6.09
N VAL A 216 13.13 -1.36 -5.80
CA VAL A 216 12.04 -1.19 -6.76
C VAL A 216 11.56 0.24 -6.74
N ALA A 217 11.25 0.80 -7.92
CA ALA A 217 10.62 2.10 -8.04
C ALA A 217 9.36 2.04 -8.88
N LEU A 218 8.44 2.94 -8.58
CA LEU A 218 7.19 3.13 -9.29
C LEU A 218 7.07 4.61 -9.66
N MET A 219 6.77 4.92 -10.92
CA MET A 219 6.56 6.29 -11.40
C MET A 219 5.26 6.34 -12.19
N VAL A 220 4.38 7.29 -11.89
CA VAL A 220 3.06 7.40 -12.52
C VAL A 220 2.96 8.70 -13.31
N GLY A 221 2.37 8.63 -14.51
CA GLY A 221 2.04 9.79 -15.35
C GLY A 221 3.15 10.27 -16.26
N GLU A 222 4.29 9.57 -16.34
CA GLU A 222 5.39 9.95 -17.24
C GLU A 222 5.52 8.99 -18.43
N PRO A 223 5.86 9.51 -19.62
CA PRO A 223 6.14 8.66 -20.78
C PRO A 223 7.45 7.86 -20.60
N SER A 224 7.50 6.72 -21.26
CA SER A 224 8.59 5.74 -21.20
C SER A 224 9.98 6.35 -21.37
N GLU A 225 10.12 7.22 -22.38
CA GLU A 225 11.39 7.84 -22.74
C GLU A 225 11.94 8.73 -21.63
N LYS A 226 11.05 9.51 -20.98
CA LYS A 226 11.44 10.36 -19.85
C LYS A 226 11.87 9.56 -18.63
N VAL A 227 11.13 8.49 -18.33
CA VAL A 227 11.50 7.59 -17.21
C VAL A 227 12.83 6.90 -17.50
N PHE A 228 13.03 6.41 -18.70
CA PHE A 228 14.28 5.77 -19.11
C PHE A 228 15.49 6.72 -18.95
N GLU A 229 15.41 7.96 -19.46
CA GLU A 229 16.50 8.94 -19.32
C GLU A 229 16.71 9.34 -17.85
N HIS A 230 15.64 9.47 -17.07
CA HIS A 230 15.75 9.71 -15.64
C HIS A 230 16.51 8.59 -14.93
N LEU A 231 16.20 7.33 -15.24
CA LEU A 231 16.88 6.18 -14.63
C LEU A 231 18.33 6.04 -15.08
N LYS A 232 18.70 6.46 -16.28
CA LYS A 232 20.10 6.58 -16.70
C LYS A 232 20.86 7.58 -15.81
N SER A 233 20.21 8.71 -15.49
CA SER A 233 20.79 9.69 -14.57
C SER A 233 20.93 9.15 -13.15
N VAL A 234 19.93 8.38 -12.67
CA VAL A 234 19.97 7.69 -11.36
C VAL A 234 21.13 6.70 -11.32
N ARG A 235 21.25 5.83 -12.34
CA ARG A 235 22.35 4.87 -12.45
C ARG A 235 23.71 5.57 -12.40
N GLN A 236 23.86 6.64 -13.20
CA GLN A 236 25.10 7.42 -13.22
C GLN A 236 25.42 8.05 -11.86
N ALA A 237 24.43 8.59 -11.16
CA ALA A 237 24.62 9.18 -9.85
C ALA A 237 25.09 8.14 -8.79
N ILE A 238 24.67 6.88 -8.93
CA ILE A 238 25.15 5.80 -8.06
C ILE A 238 26.60 5.47 -8.40
N GLU A 239 26.97 5.35 -9.66
CA GLU A 239 28.36 5.15 -10.10
C GLU A 239 29.26 6.32 -9.65
N ASP A 240 28.76 7.55 -9.71
CA ASP A 240 29.47 8.78 -9.29
C ASP A 240 29.68 8.88 -7.78
N LEU A 241 29.08 8.03 -6.95
CA LEU A 241 29.43 7.88 -5.54
C LEU A 241 30.88 7.36 -5.37
N ARG A 242 31.44 6.76 -6.41
CA ARG A 242 32.79 6.20 -6.47
C ARG A 242 33.14 5.35 -5.26
N ILE A 243 32.21 4.53 -4.82
CA ILE A 243 32.45 3.56 -3.75
C ILE A 243 33.34 2.46 -4.35
N PRO A 244 34.57 2.27 -3.85
CA PRO A 244 35.50 1.27 -4.43
C PRO A 244 34.91 -0.14 -4.37
N HIS A 245 35.05 -0.89 -5.44
CA HIS A 245 34.71 -2.30 -5.51
C HIS A 245 35.99 -3.15 -5.67
N ASP A 246 35.88 -4.48 -5.75
CA ASP A 246 37.01 -5.34 -6.10
C ASP A 246 37.48 -5.02 -7.53
N PRO A 247 38.75 -4.57 -7.71
CA PRO A 247 39.28 -4.17 -9.02
C PRO A 247 39.22 -5.27 -10.08
N LYS A 248 39.13 -6.57 -9.68
CA LYS A 248 38.96 -7.69 -10.59
C LYS A 248 37.57 -7.78 -11.17
N THR A 249 36.59 -7.12 -10.56
CA THR A 249 35.18 -7.17 -10.93
C THR A 249 34.73 -5.87 -11.56
N SER A 250 34.91 -4.74 -10.87
CA SER A 250 34.65 -3.38 -11.36
C SER A 250 35.40 -2.37 -10.51
N GLU A 251 35.63 -1.15 -11.02
CA GLU A 251 36.32 -0.10 -10.27
C GLU A 251 35.44 0.44 -9.14
N TRP A 252 34.13 0.61 -9.41
CA TRP A 252 33.16 1.20 -8.51
C TRP A 252 31.93 0.32 -8.34
N VAL A 253 31.20 0.54 -7.26
CA VAL A 253 29.87 -0.03 -7.07
C VAL A 253 28.92 0.58 -8.11
N THR A 254 28.21 -0.27 -8.82
CA THR A 254 27.23 0.10 -9.85
C THR A 254 25.91 -0.62 -9.63
N VAL A 255 24.89 -0.22 -10.38
CA VAL A 255 23.58 -0.87 -10.36
C VAL A 255 23.12 -1.20 -11.79
N SER A 256 22.48 -2.34 -11.94
CA SER A 256 21.68 -2.66 -13.12
C SER A 256 20.22 -2.32 -12.89
N VAL A 257 19.54 -1.88 -13.93
CA VAL A 257 18.14 -1.46 -13.87
C VAL A 257 17.36 -2.12 -15.00
N GLY A 258 16.22 -2.71 -14.66
CA GLY A 258 15.24 -3.20 -15.62
C GLY A 258 13.89 -2.55 -15.42
N GLY A 259 13.18 -2.23 -16.50
CA GLY A 259 11.88 -1.62 -16.32
C GLY A 259 10.94 -1.73 -17.51
N VAL A 260 9.69 -1.35 -17.25
CA VAL A 260 8.58 -1.33 -18.22
C VAL A 260 7.66 -0.17 -17.92
N THR A 261 7.15 0.49 -18.97
CA THR A 261 6.06 1.47 -18.89
C THR A 261 4.83 0.92 -19.59
N ILE A 262 3.68 1.00 -18.93
CA ILE A 262 2.40 0.52 -19.47
C ILE A 262 1.26 1.42 -18.98
N VAL A 263 0.23 1.59 -19.77
CA VAL A 263 -1.08 2.02 -19.30
C VAL A 263 -1.82 0.75 -18.86
N PRO A 264 -2.15 0.58 -17.56
CA PRO A 264 -2.75 -0.66 -17.09
C PRO A 264 -4.00 -1.04 -17.87
N PRO A 265 -4.04 -2.20 -18.54
CA PRO A 265 -5.24 -2.67 -19.20
C PRO A 265 -6.27 -3.15 -18.16
N PRO A 266 -7.59 -3.17 -18.50
CA PRO A 266 -8.66 -3.55 -17.56
C PRO A 266 -8.44 -4.91 -16.88
N ASP A 267 -7.95 -5.89 -17.63
CA ASP A 267 -7.72 -7.27 -17.19
C ASP A 267 -6.23 -7.55 -16.90
N GLY A 268 -5.41 -6.51 -16.78
CA GLY A 268 -3.96 -6.64 -16.60
C GLY A 268 -3.56 -6.92 -15.16
N SER A 269 -2.64 -7.88 -14.98
CA SER A 269 -2.05 -8.20 -13.68
C SER A 269 -0.79 -7.38 -13.42
N TYR A 270 -0.76 -6.63 -12.31
CA TYR A 270 0.45 -5.93 -11.85
C TYR A 270 1.65 -6.88 -11.72
N ALA A 271 1.44 -8.07 -11.17
CA ALA A 271 2.48 -9.07 -10.95
C ALA A 271 3.18 -9.49 -12.26
N SER A 272 2.43 -9.58 -13.35
CA SER A 272 2.97 -9.92 -14.66
C SER A 272 3.92 -8.86 -15.19
N TYR A 273 3.58 -7.58 -15.03
CA TYR A 273 4.46 -6.48 -15.47
C TYR A 273 5.67 -6.29 -14.53
N LEU A 274 5.53 -6.61 -13.25
CA LEU A 274 6.69 -6.68 -12.35
C LEU A 274 7.68 -7.76 -12.83
N LYS A 275 7.18 -8.91 -13.29
CA LYS A 275 8.02 -9.98 -13.89
C LYS A 275 8.69 -9.52 -15.19
N VAL A 276 8.03 -8.67 -15.99
CA VAL A 276 8.67 -8.04 -17.17
C VAL A 276 9.84 -7.16 -16.75
N ALA A 277 9.67 -6.31 -15.73
CA ALA A 277 10.74 -5.47 -15.21
C ALA A 277 11.93 -6.30 -14.67
N ASP A 278 11.66 -7.40 -13.99
CA ASP A 278 12.68 -8.35 -13.52
C ASP A 278 13.42 -9.01 -14.67
N THR A 279 12.72 -9.41 -15.73
CA THR A 279 13.35 -9.93 -16.96
C THR A 279 14.27 -8.89 -17.60
N MET A 280 13.88 -7.63 -17.65
CA MET A 280 14.73 -6.54 -18.16
C MET A 280 15.96 -6.32 -17.28
N LEU A 281 15.82 -6.45 -15.96
CA LEU A 281 16.96 -6.41 -15.02
C LEU A 281 17.94 -7.56 -15.28
N TYR A 282 17.42 -8.75 -15.49
CA TYR A 282 18.26 -9.90 -15.86
C TYR A 282 19.00 -9.66 -17.17
N ASP A 283 18.34 -9.09 -18.19
CA ASP A 283 18.96 -8.73 -19.46
C ASP A 283 20.03 -7.64 -19.27
N ALA A 284 19.82 -6.66 -18.41
CA ALA A 284 20.81 -5.65 -18.04
C ALA A 284 22.08 -6.31 -17.46
N LYS A 285 21.90 -7.26 -16.52
CA LYS A 285 23.01 -8.03 -15.92
C LYS A 285 23.75 -8.87 -16.96
N ARG A 286 23.05 -9.54 -17.88
CA ARG A 286 23.66 -10.34 -18.97
C ARG A 286 24.39 -9.49 -19.99
N ALA A 287 23.88 -8.31 -20.31
CA ALA A 287 24.49 -7.41 -21.30
C ALA A 287 25.76 -6.69 -20.78
N GLY A 288 26.23 -7.00 -19.55
CA GLY A 288 27.48 -6.46 -18.99
C GLY A 288 27.26 -5.48 -17.85
N ARG A 289 26.07 -5.48 -17.23
CA ARG A 289 25.74 -4.67 -16.02
C ARG A 289 25.84 -3.15 -16.19
N ASN A 290 25.72 -2.42 -15.10
CA ASN A 290 25.86 -0.95 -15.06
C ASN A 290 25.03 -0.23 -16.16
N ARG A 291 23.79 -0.64 -16.35
CA ARG A 291 22.91 -0.12 -17.41
C ARG A 291 21.45 -0.21 -17.08
N VAL A 292 20.68 0.53 -17.86
CA VAL A 292 19.22 0.47 -17.86
C VAL A 292 18.77 -0.32 -19.10
N VAL A 293 17.92 -1.32 -18.93
CA VAL A 293 17.24 -2.05 -20.02
C VAL A 293 15.74 -1.89 -19.84
N TRP A 294 15.05 -1.62 -20.95
CA TRP A 294 13.63 -1.28 -20.95
C TRP A 294 12.85 -2.20 -21.87
N ALA A 295 11.68 -2.64 -21.43
CA ALA A 295 10.81 -3.47 -22.26
C ALA A 295 10.27 -2.67 -23.44
N ASN A 296 10.47 -3.17 -24.64
CA ASN A 296 9.88 -2.62 -25.87
C ASN A 296 8.44 -3.12 -26.09
N GLU A 297 7.72 -2.53 -27.03
CA GLU A 297 6.33 -2.87 -27.34
C GLU A 297 6.14 -4.34 -27.76
N GLN A 298 7.11 -4.94 -28.45
CA GLN A 298 7.04 -6.35 -28.87
C GLN A 298 7.09 -7.29 -27.67
N LEU A 299 7.97 -7.01 -26.69
CA LEU A 299 8.06 -7.78 -25.45
C LEU A 299 6.80 -7.65 -24.61
N LYS A 300 6.24 -6.44 -24.50
CA LYS A 300 4.98 -6.23 -23.79
C LYS A 300 3.85 -7.10 -24.38
N GLN A 301 3.68 -7.09 -25.70
CA GLN A 301 2.68 -7.89 -26.40
C GLN A 301 2.91 -9.40 -26.28
N MET A 302 4.15 -9.85 -26.22
CA MET A 302 4.46 -11.27 -25.97
C MET A 302 4.03 -11.72 -24.58
N PHE A 303 4.32 -10.93 -23.56
CA PHE A 303 3.92 -11.22 -22.18
C PHE A 303 2.39 -11.16 -21.99
N GLU A 304 1.70 -10.21 -22.63
CA GLU A 304 0.23 -10.15 -22.62
C GLU A 304 -0.40 -11.41 -23.22
N LYS A 305 0.15 -11.92 -24.34
CA LYS A 305 -0.33 -13.17 -24.95
C LYS A 305 -0.02 -14.43 -24.15
N GLN A 306 1.04 -14.42 -23.35
CA GLN A 306 1.43 -15.55 -22.50
C GLN A 306 0.55 -15.63 -21.26
N ILE A 307 0.17 -14.50 -20.65
CA ILE A 307 -0.76 -14.42 -19.52
C ILE A 307 -2.15 -14.95 -19.90
N LEU A 308 -2.67 -14.58 -21.08
CA LEU A 308 -3.96 -15.05 -21.59
C LEU A 308 -4.00 -16.56 -21.93
N ARG A 309 -2.88 -17.27 -21.83
CA ARG A 309 -2.78 -18.73 -22.07
C ARG A 309 -2.61 -19.53 -20.79
N GLU A 310 -2.25 -18.89 -19.68
CA GLU A 310 -2.03 -19.54 -18.38
C GLU A 310 -3.26 -19.37 -17.43
N GLU A 311 -4.27 -18.58 -17.82
CA GLU A 311 -5.63 -18.52 -17.26
C GLU A 311 -6.61 -19.42 -18.04
#